data_8f46db90ab2626c2d60506f45d091047
#
_entry.id   8f46db90ab2626c2d60506f45d091047
#
_cell.length_a   1.000
_cell.length_b   1.000
_cell.length_c   1.000
_cell.angle_alpha   90.00
_cell.angle_beta   90.00
_cell.angle_gamma   90.00
#
_symmetry.space_group_name_H-M   'P 1'
#
loop_
_entity.id
_entity.type
_entity.pdbx_description
1 polymer ?
#
loop_
_entity_poly.entity_id
_entity_poly.type
_entity_poly.pdbx_seq_one_letter_code
_entity_poly.pdbx_strand_id
1 'polypeptide(L)'
;MFGSGRRVLVVGGGGREHALCWKLRQSPRCAALFCAPGNAGIAELAELVPIGARETDRLADWAQRHEIDLAVIGPDDPLADGVVDALRARGVRAFGPTRAAAEIESSKAWAKQLCRDWDIPTAAFAVFDDRADPGVAGRAVERPAAGALAQLPAERVLAAAAADD
;
A
#
# COMPACT_ATOMS: atom_id res chain seq x y z
N MET A 1 21.79 13.10 -28.78
CA MET A 1 21.82 11.78 -28.14
C MET A 1 20.54 11.62 -27.36
N PHE A 2 19.58 10.89 -27.90
CA PHE A 2 18.40 10.50 -27.15
C PHE A 2 18.84 9.44 -26.15
N GLY A 3 18.80 9.78 -24.85
CA GLY A 3 19.15 8.83 -23.80
C GLY A 3 18.27 7.58 -23.90
N SER A 4 18.89 6.42 -23.72
CA SER A 4 18.19 5.13 -23.65
C SER A 4 16.98 5.25 -22.75
N GLY A 5 15.78 4.93 -23.25
CA GLY A 5 14.56 5.01 -22.47
C GLY A 5 14.62 4.06 -21.25
N ARG A 6 13.77 4.29 -20.27
CA ARG A 6 13.76 3.56 -18.99
C ARG A 6 13.01 2.24 -19.11
N ARG A 7 13.50 1.24 -18.40
CA ARG A 7 12.80 -0.02 -18.11
C ARG A 7 12.00 0.16 -16.82
N VAL A 8 10.68 0.08 -16.91
CA VAL A 8 9.79 0.39 -15.80
C VAL A 8 9.00 -0.87 -15.41
N LEU A 9 8.94 -1.17 -14.12
CA LEU A 9 8.10 -2.21 -13.54
C LEU A 9 6.95 -1.57 -12.77
N VAL A 10 5.72 -1.94 -13.06
CA VAL A 10 4.55 -1.63 -12.23
C VAL A 10 4.21 -2.86 -11.39
N VAL A 11 4.08 -2.69 -10.07
CA VAL A 11 3.70 -3.78 -9.16
C VAL A 11 2.23 -3.65 -8.83
N GLY A 12 1.48 -4.74 -9.06
CA GLY A 12 0.04 -4.84 -8.84
C GLY A 12 -0.70 -5.35 -10.07
N GLY A 13 -2.03 -5.42 -10.03
CA GLY A 13 -2.83 -5.98 -11.12
C GLY A 13 -4.27 -5.46 -11.16
N GLY A 14 -4.56 -4.33 -10.50
CA GLY A 14 -5.88 -3.71 -10.47
C GLY A 14 -6.08 -2.62 -11.53
N GLY A 15 -7.20 -1.92 -11.43
CA GLY A 15 -7.53 -0.81 -12.32
C GLY A 15 -6.58 0.38 -12.20
N ARG A 16 -6.03 0.62 -10.99
CA ARG A 16 -5.02 1.65 -10.72
C ARG A 16 -3.74 1.36 -11.53
N GLU A 17 -3.26 0.14 -11.48
CA GLU A 17 -2.06 -0.29 -12.20
C GLU A 17 -2.28 -0.31 -13.71
N HIS A 18 -3.48 -0.67 -14.16
CA HIS A 18 -3.85 -0.56 -15.58
C HIS A 18 -3.75 0.89 -16.08
N ALA A 19 -4.30 1.85 -15.34
CA ALA A 19 -4.21 3.27 -15.67
C ALA A 19 -2.75 3.78 -15.67
N LEU A 20 -1.93 3.33 -14.70
CA LEU A 20 -0.51 3.64 -14.65
C LEU A 20 0.23 3.09 -15.87
N CYS A 21 0.00 1.83 -16.24
CA CYS A 21 0.60 1.20 -17.43
C CYS A 21 0.19 1.94 -18.72
N TRP A 22 -1.10 2.27 -18.84
CA TRP A 22 -1.59 3.04 -19.98
C TRP A 22 -0.89 4.40 -20.12
N LYS A 23 -0.70 5.10 -18.99
CA LYS A 23 -0.03 6.41 -19.01
C LYS A 23 1.47 6.29 -19.23
N LEU A 24 2.15 5.35 -18.61
CA LEU A 24 3.58 5.12 -18.77
C LEU A 24 3.95 4.73 -20.20
N ARG A 25 3.13 3.90 -20.85
CA ARG A 25 3.33 3.48 -22.25
C ARG A 25 3.36 4.66 -23.23
N GLN A 26 2.69 5.75 -22.93
CA GLN A 26 2.68 6.96 -23.76
C GLN A 26 3.94 7.82 -23.57
N SER A 27 4.75 7.54 -22.57
CA SER A 27 5.94 8.33 -22.31
C SER A 27 7.09 7.97 -23.27
N PRO A 28 7.67 8.95 -23.96
CA PRO A 28 8.85 8.70 -24.80
C PRO A 28 10.08 8.28 -24.01
N ARG A 29 10.02 8.38 -22.69
CA ARG A 29 11.08 7.97 -21.76
C ARG A 29 10.92 6.53 -21.26
N CYS A 30 9.83 5.84 -21.59
CA CYS A 30 9.58 4.44 -21.26
C CYS A 30 9.95 3.57 -22.45
N ALA A 31 11.09 2.88 -22.38
CA ALA A 31 11.54 1.97 -23.44
C ALA A 31 10.94 0.58 -23.33
N ALA A 32 10.77 0.09 -22.09
CA ALA A 32 10.14 -1.19 -21.80
C ALA A 32 9.27 -1.07 -20.55
N LEU A 33 8.10 -1.68 -20.59
CA LEU A 33 7.13 -1.66 -19.51
C LEU A 33 6.75 -3.08 -19.12
N PHE A 34 6.86 -3.36 -17.83
CA PHE A 34 6.54 -4.62 -17.20
C PHE A 34 5.49 -4.43 -16.12
N CYS A 35 4.69 -5.45 -15.84
CA CYS A 35 3.73 -5.42 -14.74
C CYS A 35 3.67 -6.77 -14.00
N ALA A 36 3.73 -6.74 -12.69
CA ALA A 36 3.75 -7.94 -11.83
C ALA A 36 2.65 -7.91 -10.76
N PRO A 37 1.71 -8.85 -10.73
CA PRO A 37 1.45 -9.89 -11.72
C PRO A 37 0.73 -9.36 -12.96
N GLY A 38 0.13 -8.15 -12.90
CA GLY A 38 -0.73 -7.60 -13.94
C GLY A 38 -2.08 -8.32 -14.06
N ASN A 39 -2.74 -8.10 -15.17
CA ASN A 39 -4.00 -8.74 -15.58
C ASN A 39 -4.14 -8.75 -17.11
N ALA A 40 -5.19 -9.39 -17.64
CA ALA A 40 -5.39 -9.53 -19.08
C ALA A 40 -5.46 -8.18 -19.82
N GLY A 41 -6.06 -7.14 -19.24
CA GLY A 41 -6.10 -5.81 -19.85
C GLY A 41 -4.73 -5.13 -19.86
N ILE A 42 -3.91 -5.36 -18.83
CA ILE A 42 -2.54 -4.83 -18.75
C ILE A 42 -1.63 -5.52 -19.76
N ALA A 43 -1.90 -6.79 -20.13
CA ALA A 43 -1.13 -7.54 -21.12
C ALA A 43 -1.07 -6.87 -22.51
N GLU A 44 -2.04 -6.02 -22.83
CA GLU A 44 -2.04 -5.23 -24.07
C GLU A 44 -1.07 -4.03 -24.02
N LEU A 45 -0.64 -3.64 -22.81
CA LEU A 45 0.15 -2.44 -22.55
C LEU A 45 1.58 -2.74 -22.10
N ALA A 46 1.77 -3.82 -21.35
CA ALA A 46 3.01 -4.17 -20.69
C ALA A 46 3.26 -5.68 -20.74
N GLU A 47 4.51 -6.09 -20.65
CA GLU A 47 4.89 -7.50 -20.46
C GLU A 47 4.52 -7.94 -19.04
N LEU A 48 3.76 -9.01 -18.92
CA LEU A 48 3.37 -9.55 -17.61
C LEU A 48 4.48 -10.38 -17.01
N VAL A 49 4.76 -10.15 -15.73
CA VAL A 49 5.72 -10.90 -14.94
C VAL A 49 4.95 -11.77 -13.95
N PRO A 50 5.05 -13.11 -14.03
CA PRO A 50 4.24 -14.02 -13.20
C PRO A 50 4.82 -14.13 -11.77
N ILE A 51 4.88 -13.00 -11.07
CA ILE A 51 5.30 -12.88 -9.67
C ILE A 51 4.21 -12.10 -8.94
N GLY A 52 3.71 -12.65 -7.84
CA GLY A 52 2.69 -12.01 -7.02
C GLY A 52 3.19 -10.70 -6.41
N ALA A 53 2.30 -9.72 -6.29
CA ALA A 53 2.67 -8.38 -5.79
C ALA A 53 3.29 -8.39 -4.38
N ARG A 54 2.95 -9.39 -3.54
CA ARG A 54 3.48 -9.55 -2.18
C ARG A 54 4.74 -10.42 -2.09
N GLU A 55 5.20 -11.01 -3.21
CA GLU A 55 6.44 -11.79 -3.25
C GLU A 55 7.67 -10.88 -3.32
N THR A 56 7.85 -10.09 -2.29
CA THR A 56 8.77 -8.95 -2.18
C THR A 56 10.19 -9.25 -2.66
N ASP A 57 10.80 -10.31 -2.14
CA ASP A 57 12.19 -10.67 -2.51
C ASP A 57 12.28 -11.16 -3.95
N ARG A 58 11.32 -11.95 -4.41
CA ARG A 58 11.29 -12.42 -5.80
C ARG A 58 11.13 -11.27 -6.79
N LEU A 59 10.27 -10.28 -6.47
CA LEU A 59 10.13 -9.07 -7.27
C LEU A 59 11.43 -8.28 -7.34
N ALA A 60 12.09 -8.07 -6.21
CA ALA A 60 13.32 -7.31 -6.13
C ALA A 60 14.48 -8.01 -6.86
N ASP A 61 14.61 -9.33 -6.72
CA ASP A 61 15.60 -10.13 -7.44
C ASP A 61 15.34 -10.13 -8.96
N TRP A 62 14.07 -10.21 -9.36
CA TRP A 62 13.70 -10.14 -10.76
C TRP A 62 14.00 -8.76 -11.35
N ALA A 63 13.64 -7.70 -10.64
CA ALA A 63 13.86 -6.32 -11.06
C ALA A 63 15.36 -6.02 -11.23
N GLN A 64 16.21 -6.48 -10.33
CA GLN A 64 17.66 -6.34 -10.43
C GLN A 64 18.21 -7.07 -11.66
N ARG A 65 17.85 -8.35 -11.84
CA ARG A 65 18.33 -9.15 -12.98
C ARG A 65 17.89 -8.63 -14.34
N HIS A 66 16.74 -7.95 -14.40
CA HIS A 66 16.19 -7.38 -15.63
C HIS A 66 16.52 -5.89 -15.76
N GLU A 67 17.46 -5.38 -14.97
CA GLU A 67 17.96 -4.00 -15.06
C GLU A 67 16.83 -2.97 -15.05
N ILE A 68 15.85 -3.13 -14.14
CA ILE A 68 14.75 -2.19 -13.99
C ILE A 68 15.27 -0.86 -13.46
N ASP A 69 15.02 0.21 -14.20
CA ASP A 69 15.42 1.56 -13.81
C ASP A 69 14.50 2.16 -12.73
N LEU A 70 13.21 1.80 -12.77
CA LEU A 70 12.20 2.32 -11.86
C LEU A 70 11.10 1.29 -11.63
N ALA A 71 10.82 0.99 -10.39
CA ALA A 71 9.61 0.27 -9.99
C ALA A 71 8.56 1.25 -9.44
N VAL A 72 7.30 1.07 -9.81
CA VAL A 72 6.14 1.84 -9.33
C VAL A 72 5.19 0.91 -8.62
N ILE A 73 4.95 1.15 -7.35
CA ILE A 73 4.13 0.28 -6.52
C ILE A 73 2.72 0.85 -6.43
N GLY A 74 1.72 0.08 -6.89
CA GLY A 74 0.33 0.50 -6.92
C GLY A 74 -0.45 0.18 -5.64
N PRO A 75 -0.41 -1.07 -5.14
CA PRO A 75 -1.20 -1.49 -3.97
C PRO A 75 -0.48 -1.21 -2.64
N ASP A 76 -1.27 -1.13 -1.56
CA ASP A 76 -0.78 -0.80 -0.23
C ASP A 76 -0.10 -2.01 0.46
N ASP A 77 -0.65 -3.22 0.27
CA ASP A 77 -0.10 -4.45 0.88
C ASP A 77 1.40 -4.67 0.60
N PRO A 78 1.88 -4.62 -0.66
CA PRO A 78 3.31 -4.76 -0.94
C PRO A 78 4.17 -3.68 -0.29
N LEU A 79 3.64 -2.46 -0.09
CA LEU A 79 4.33 -1.38 0.60
C LEU A 79 4.51 -1.72 2.09
N ALA A 80 3.44 -2.20 2.72
CA ALA A 80 3.48 -2.68 4.11
C ALA A 80 4.38 -3.91 4.28
N ASP A 81 4.48 -4.77 3.26
CA ASP A 81 5.40 -5.91 3.23
C ASP A 81 6.88 -5.50 2.99
N GLY A 82 7.15 -4.23 2.60
CA GLY A 82 8.50 -3.67 2.46
C GLY A 82 9.12 -3.85 1.07
N VAL A 83 8.32 -3.96 0.00
CA VAL A 83 8.82 -4.13 -1.37
C VAL A 83 9.75 -2.99 -1.82
N VAL A 84 9.49 -1.75 -1.37
CA VAL A 84 10.34 -0.59 -1.69
C VAL A 84 11.72 -0.72 -1.06
N ASP A 85 11.78 -1.18 0.18
CA ASP A 85 13.04 -1.39 0.89
C ASP A 85 13.85 -2.50 0.23
N ALA A 86 13.21 -3.60 -0.15
CA ALA A 86 13.84 -4.72 -0.85
C ALA A 86 14.38 -4.34 -2.23
N LEU A 87 13.64 -3.55 -3.01
CA LEU A 87 14.07 -3.02 -4.30
C LEU A 87 15.29 -2.09 -4.15
N ARG A 88 15.22 -1.16 -3.20
CA ARG A 88 16.32 -0.22 -2.92
C ARG A 88 17.60 -0.92 -2.47
N ALA A 89 17.46 -1.95 -1.63
CA ALA A 89 18.60 -2.77 -1.20
C ALA A 89 19.33 -3.47 -2.37
N ARG A 90 18.62 -3.70 -3.47
CA ARG A 90 19.17 -4.28 -4.72
C ARG A 90 19.54 -3.23 -5.76
N GLY A 91 19.56 -1.93 -5.40
CA GLY A 91 19.93 -0.83 -6.29
C GLY A 91 18.85 -0.41 -7.29
N VAL A 92 17.63 -0.96 -7.18
CA VAL A 92 16.50 -0.58 -8.03
C VAL A 92 15.77 0.61 -7.41
N ARG A 93 15.59 1.68 -8.18
CA ARG A 93 14.80 2.83 -7.73
C ARG A 93 13.33 2.44 -7.65
N ALA A 94 12.67 2.82 -6.57
CA ALA A 94 11.26 2.55 -6.36
C ALA A 94 10.49 3.81 -5.99
N PHE A 95 9.33 4.00 -6.62
CA PHE A 95 8.34 5.00 -6.27
C PHE A 95 7.29 4.37 -5.36
N GLY A 96 7.27 4.80 -4.14
CA GLY A 96 6.42 4.35 -3.06
C GLY A 96 7.07 4.64 -1.70
N PRO A 97 6.29 4.65 -0.61
CA PRO A 97 6.82 4.77 0.74
C PRO A 97 7.62 3.52 1.14
N THR A 98 8.58 3.68 2.05
CA THR A 98 9.23 2.57 2.75
C THR A 98 8.21 1.84 3.63
N ARG A 99 8.53 0.65 4.10
CA ARG A 99 7.68 -0.11 5.03
C ARG A 99 7.30 0.72 6.26
N ALA A 100 8.27 1.41 6.86
CA ALA A 100 8.03 2.26 8.03
C ALA A 100 7.09 3.43 7.72
N ALA A 101 7.19 4.05 6.54
CA ALA A 101 6.30 5.13 6.14
C ALA A 101 4.90 4.62 5.72
N ALA A 102 4.81 3.42 5.16
CA ALA A 102 3.55 2.78 4.79
C ALA A 102 2.68 2.43 6.02
N GLU A 103 3.26 2.40 7.20
CA GLU A 103 2.55 2.13 8.47
C GLU A 103 1.46 3.18 8.76
N ILE A 104 1.60 4.41 8.26
CA ILE A 104 0.58 5.46 8.36
C ILE A 104 -0.75 5.01 7.74
N GLU A 105 -0.71 4.26 6.66
CA GLU A 105 -1.90 3.80 5.93
C GLU A 105 -2.30 2.38 6.33
N SER A 106 -1.34 1.50 6.53
CA SER A 106 -1.59 0.10 6.84
C SER A 106 -2.01 -0.16 8.29
N SER A 107 -1.69 0.75 9.23
CA SER A 107 -2.05 0.63 10.66
C SER A 107 -2.82 1.85 11.14
N LYS A 108 -4.16 1.71 11.21
CA LYS A 108 -5.02 2.79 11.73
C LYS A 108 -4.68 3.15 13.18
N ALA A 109 -4.31 2.17 14.00
CA ALA A 109 -3.90 2.39 15.39
C ALA A 109 -2.63 3.24 15.47
N TRP A 110 -1.63 2.89 14.66
CA TRP A 110 -0.36 3.63 14.58
C TRP A 110 -0.57 5.06 14.06
N ALA A 111 -1.35 5.23 12.97
CA ALA A 111 -1.68 6.55 12.43
C ALA A 111 -2.38 7.45 13.45
N LYS A 112 -3.32 6.90 14.21
CA LYS A 112 -4.02 7.64 15.28
C LYS A 112 -3.10 7.99 16.44
N GLN A 113 -2.18 7.11 16.81
CA GLN A 113 -1.16 7.40 17.83
C GLN A 113 -0.22 8.52 17.37
N LEU A 114 0.24 8.46 16.11
CA LEU A 114 1.05 9.52 15.51
C LEU A 114 0.33 10.87 15.55
N CYS A 115 -0.97 10.91 15.20
CA CYS A 115 -1.76 12.14 15.31
C CYS A 115 -1.79 12.70 16.74
N ARG A 116 -1.90 11.83 17.75
CA ARG A 116 -1.87 12.22 19.16
C ARG A 116 -0.51 12.78 19.57
N ASP A 117 0.57 12.11 19.20
CA ASP A 117 1.94 12.45 19.60
C ASP A 117 2.42 13.77 18.99
N TRP A 118 1.84 14.16 17.85
CA TRP A 118 2.19 15.37 17.10
C TRP A 118 1.09 16.44 17.07
N ASP A 119 0.09 16.33 17.96
CA ASP A 119 -1.05 17.26 18.04
C ASP A 119 -1.77 17.51 16.70
N ILE A 120 -1.81 16.49 15.84
CA ILE A 120 -2.53 16.57 14.57
C ILE A 120 -4.04 16.36 14.84
N PRO A 121 -4.91 17.30 14.44
CA PRO A 121 -6.34 17.18 14.66
C PRO A 121 -6.91 15.89 14.05
N THR A 122 -7.55 15.09 14.88
CA THR A 122 -8.19 13.83 14.45
C THR A 122 -9.41 13.55 15.34
N ALA A 123 -10.35 12.71 14.86
CA ALA A 123 -11.48 12.28 15.67
C ALA A 123 -10.99 11.51 16.91
N ALA A 124 -11.75 11.61 18.00
CA ALA A 124 -11.49 10.83 19.21
C ALA A 124 -11.49 9.33 18.89
N PHE A 125 -10.54 8.60 19.47
CA PHE A 125 -10.36 7.18 19.19
C PHE A 125 -9.93 6.41 20.46
N ALA A 126 -10.13 5.10 20.43
CA ALA A 126 -9.56 4.16 21.36
C ALA A 126 -8.95 2.99 20.58
N VAL A 127 -7.84 2.45 21.08
CA VAL A 127 -7.20 1.26 20.52
C VAL A 127 -7.54 0.09 21.43
N PHE A 128 -8.01 -1.00 20.85
CA PHE A 128 -8.33 -2.25 21.55
C PHE A 128 -7.48 -3.35 20.95
N ASP A 129 -6.75 -4.05 21.81
CA ASP A 129 -6.06 -5.28 21.44
C ASP A 129 -7.00 -6.44 21.75
N ASP A 130 -7.59 -7.03 20.76
CA ASP A 130 -8.26 -8.32 20.92
C ASP A 130 -7.24 -9.44 20.82
N ARG A 131 -6.78 -9.91 22.00
CA ARG A 131 -5.82 -11.01 22.08
C ARG A 131 -6.42 -12.36 21.72
N ALA A 132 -7.73 -12.43 21.50
CA ALA A 132 -8.44 -13.66 21.14
C ALA A 132 -8.40 -13.95 19.63
N ASP A 133 -8.17 -12.92 18.79
CA ASP A 133 -8.08 -13.06 17.33
C ASP A 133 -6.74 -12.53 16.80
N PRO A 134 -5.79 -13.39 16.42
CA PRO A 134 -4.49 -12.97 15.89
C PRO A 134 -4.57 -12.20 14.56
N GLY A 135 -5.73 -12.18 13.88
CA GLY A 135 -5.97 -11.41 12.66
C GLY A 135 -6.45 -9.97 12.90
N VAL A 136 -6.76 -9.59 14.15
CA VAL A 136 -7.36 -8.28 14.49
C VAL A 136 -6.42 -7.39 15.31
N ALA A 137 -5.17 -7.80 15.53
CA ALA A 137 -4.19 -7.02 16.28
C ALA A 137 -4.04 -5.61 15.66
N GLY A 138 -4.34 -4.57 16.44
CA GLY A 138 -4.10 -3.18 16.07
C GLY A 138 -5.23 -2.47 15.34
N ARG A 139 -6.47 -2.94 15.35
CA ARG A 139 -7.61 -2.13 14.86
C ARG A 139 -7.87 -0.95 15.78
N ALA A 140 -7.66 0.27 15.27
CA ALA A 140 -8.18 1.48 15.88
C ALA A 140 -9.66 1.62 15.52
N VAL A 141 -10.54 1.56 16.51
CA VAL A 141 -11.96 1.88 16.32
C VAL A 141 -12.15 3.35 16.65
N GLU A 142 -12.73 4.13 15.73
CA GLU A 142 -13.15 5.49 16.00
C GLU A 142 -14.34 5.43 16.96
N ARG A 143 -14.08 5.64 18.25
CA ARG A 143 -15.13 5.84 19.25
C ARG A 143 -15.12 7.28 19.73
N PRO A 144 -16.28 7.88 19.97
CA PRO A 144 -16.35 9.18 20.66
C PRO A 144 -15.67 9.07 22.02
N ALA A 145 -15.01 10.17 22.45
CA ALA A 145 -14.35 10.24 23.76
C ALA A 145 -15.30 9.75 24.87
N ALA A 146 -14.76 9.08 25.89
CA ALA A 146 -15.54 8.46 26.97
C ALA A 146 -16.60 9.40 27.62
N GLY A 147 -16.32 10.72 27.66
CA GLY A 147 -17.28 11.74 28.10
C GLY A 147 -18.44 11.98 27.14
N ALA A 148 -18.29 11.71 25.84
CA ALA A 148 -19.37 11.85 24.86
C ALA A 148 -20.27 10.60 24.81
N LEU A 149 -19.74 9.42 25.16
CA LEU A 149 -20.50 8.16 25.27
C LEU A 149 -21.50 8.22 26.46
N ALA A 150 -21.15 8.90 27.55
CA ALA A 150 -22.04 9.07 28.71
C ALA A 150 -23.27 9.94 28.42
N GLN A 151 -23.30 10.64 27.29
CA GLN A 151 -24.42 11.51 26.87
C GLN A 151 -25.28 10.90 25.76
N LEU A 152 -24.93 9.72 25.24
CA LEU A 152 -25.70 9.03 24.21
C LEU A 152 -26.72 8.07 24.86
N PRO A 153 -27.98 8.00 24.36
CA PRO A 153 -28.95 6.99 24.78
C PRO A 153 -28.37 5.58 24.57
N ALA A 154 -28.62 4.68 25.50
CA ALA A 154 -28.12 3.30 25.50
C ALA A 154 -28.35 2.55 24.16
N GLU A 155 -29.46 2.86 23.47
CA GLU A 155 -29.83 2.30 22.17
C GLU A 155 -28.82 2.65 21.05
N ARG A 156 -28.20 3.84 21.10
CA ARG A 156 -27.17 4.24 20.11
C ARG A 156 -25.80 3.62 20.38
N VAL A 157 -25.51 3.28 21.62
CA VAL A 157 -24.27 2.59 21.99
C VAL A 157 -24.30 1.14 21.49
N LEU A 158 -25.45 0.49 21.61
CA LEU A 158 -25.65 -0.88 21.10
C LEU A 158 -25.69 -0.97 19.57
N ALA A 159 -26.28 0.03 18.89
CA ALA A 159 -26.29 0.08 17.42
C ALA A 159 -24.89 0.29 16.81
N ALA A 160 -24.02 1.05 17.48
CA ALA A 160 -22.64 1.24 17.04
C ALA A 160 -21.77 0.00 17.28
N ALA A 161 -22.14 -0.88 18.21
CA ALA A 161 -21.46 -2.15 18.47
C ALA A 161 -21.94 -3.29 17.56
N ALA A 162 -23.17 -3.19 17.00
CA ALA A 162 -23.79 -4.21 16.14
C ALA A 162 -23.59 -3.97 14.63
N ALA A 163 -22.93 -2.88 14.23
CA ALA A 163 -22.68 -2.55 12.83
C ALA A 163 -21.34 -3.12 12.29
N ASP A 164 -20.65 -3.93 13.09
CA ASP A 164 -19.35 -4.55 12.76
C ASP A 164 -19.43 -6.11 12.67
N ASP A 165 -20.64 -6.68 12.43
CA ASP A 165 -20.83 -8.10 12.10
C ASP A 165 -21.05 -8.32 10.60
#